data_ac872d17af2f9e14447ca20046198c6e
#
_entry.id   ac872d17af2f9e14447ca20046198c6e
#
_cell.length_a   1.000
_cell.length_b   1.000
_cell.length_c   1.000
_cell.angle_alpha   90.00
_cell.angle_beta   90.00
_cell.angle_gamma   90.00
#
_symmetry.space_group_name_H-M   'P 1'
#
loop_
_entity.id
_entity.type
_entity.pdbx_description
1 polymer ?
#
loop_
_entity_poly.entity_id
_entity_poly.type
_entity_poly.pdbx_seq_one_letter_code
_entity_poly.pdbx_strand_id
1 'polypeptide(L)'
;MKKLNFIIKCGLALLLLSFYSCESWLNVTPSDRLSEEMLFNDREGFVKALNGVYIELNTNELYGRNLTAGALDVMGQYYSVASSSHAFYNYGGLVYTGNDEKALFDNMWQKCYAVIACCNTIIEKCDERQDVLPGVYYGLYKGEALALRAMLHLDMLRLFGPVYDETSKTAECIPYVTNTDAQISPLLSAEVVLESVIGDLKTALNLLKESDPVLTDGVRNEGNSIGDNALNYRQFRLNYYAVKA
;
A
#
# COMPACT_ATOMS: atom_id res chain seq x y z
N MET A 1 64.51 3.70 32.89
CA MET A 1 64.06 3.47 31.47
C MET A 1 63.20 2.23 31.29
N LYS A 2 63.54 1.03 31.82
CA LYS A 2 62.77 -0.22 31.63
C LYS A 2 61.33 -0.15 32.21
N LYS A 3 61.11 0.49 33.37
CA LYS A 3 59.76 0.64 33.99
C LYS A 3 58.84 1.57 33.19
N LEU A 4 59.37 2.63 32.61
CA LEU A 4 58.61 3.58 31.78
C LEU A 4 58.11 2.95 30.47
N ASN A 5 58.98 2.15 29.83
CA ASN A 5 58.62 1.41 28.63
C ASN A 5 57.55 0.29 28.88
N PHE A 6 57.54 -0.27 30.06
CA PHE A 6 56.51 -1.24 30.48
C PHE A 6 55.15 -0.58 30.68
N ILE A 7 55.11 0.57 31.34
CA ILE A 7 53.86 1.34 31.57
C ILE A 7 53.29 1.84 30.23
N ILE A 8 54.15 2.30 29.30
CA ILE A 8 53.68 2.72 27.96
C ILE A 8 53.11 1.56 27.17
N LYS A 9 53.73 0.37 27.25
CA LYS A 9 53.21 -0.85 26.57
C LYS A 9 51.88 -1.33 27.15
N CYS A 10 51.71 -1.29 28.47
CA CYS A 10 50.45 -1.60 29.13
C CYS A 10 49.35 -0.59 28.80
N GLY A 11 49.67 0.70 28.76
CA GLY A 11 48.74 1.75 28.36
C GLY A 11 48.26 1.61 26.88
N LEU A 12 49.21 1.27 25.98
CA LEU A 12 48.87 1.01 24.58
C LEU A 12 48.04 -0.21 24.36
N ALA A 13 48.28 -1.29 25.14
CA ALA A 13 47.46 -2.50 25.11
C ALA A 13 46.03 -2.29 25.65
N LEU A 14 45.89 -1.46 26.70
CA LEU A 14 44.56 -1.08 27.23
C LEU A 14 43.80 -0.20 26.23
N LEU A 15 44.48 0.68 25.50
CA LEU A 15 43.88 1.52 24.44
C LEU A 15 43.38 0.67 23.26
N LEU A 16 44.11 -0.40 22.89
CA LEU A 16 43.69 -1.29 21.82
C LEU A 16 42.51 -2.19 22.21
N LEU A 17 42.31 -2.49 23.50
CA LEU A 17 41.16 -3.24 24.00
C LEU A 17 39.86 -2.41 24.01
N SER A 18 39.95 -1.07 24.04
CA SER A 18 38.76 -0.19 23.98
C SER A 18 38.14 -0.06 22.59
N PHE A 19 38.79 -0.54 21.52
CA PHE A 19 38.22 -0.59 20.17
C PHE A 19 37.36 -1.82 19.91
N TYR A 20 37.30 -2.80 20.80
CA TYR A 20 36.28 -3.85 20.79
C TYR A 20 34.97 -3.29 21.38
N SER A 21 34.44 -2.24 20.77
CA SER A 21 33.11 -1.73 21.05
C SER A 21 32.08 -2.70 20.50
N CYS A 22 31.16 -3.12 21.33
CA CYS A 22 30.07 -4.01 20.97
C CYS A 22 29.28 -3.47 19.78
N GLU A 23 29.40 -4.06 18.59
CA GLU A 23 28.51 -3.81 17.46
C GLU A 23 27.03 -4.08 17.82
N SER A 24 26.78 -4.94 18.82
CA SER A 24 25.43 -5.27 19.26
C SER A 24 24.67 -4.10 19.93
N TRP A 25 25.35 -3.04 20.37
CA TRP A 25 24.69 -1.88 21.00
C TRP A 25 24.14 -0.88 19.98
N LEU A 26 24.63 -0.91 18.73
CA LEU A 26 24.11 -0.06 17.64
C LEU A 26 22.93 -0.71 16.88
N ASN A 27 22.72 -2.01 17.04
CA ASN A 27 21.56 -2.70 16.46
C ASN A 27 20.35 -2.64 17.40
N VAL A 28 19.93 -1.45 17.77
CA VAL A 28 18.63 -1.23 18.40
C VAL A 28 17.59 -1.23 17.30
N THR A 29 17.01 -2.38 16.98
CA THR A 29 15.72 -2.42 16.28
C THR A 29 14.70 -1.76 17.23
N PRO A 30 14.00 -0.67 16.79
CA PRO A 30 12.95 -0.10 17.61
C PRO A 30 11.94 -1.19 17.94
N SER A 31 11.63 -1.38 19.22
CA SER A 31 10.76 -2.47 19.70
C SER A 31 9.31 -2.35 19.24
N ASP A 32 8.95 -1.27 18.61
CA ASP A 32 7.60 -0.94 18.13
C ASP A 32 7.45 -1.04 16.60
N ARG A 33 8.54 -1.34 15.85
CA ARG A 33 8.50 -1.56 14.40
C ARG A 33 9.13 -2.90 14.06
N LEU A 34 8.32 -3.81 13.54
CA LEU A 34 8.83 -5.00 12.85
C LEU A 34 9.59 -4.51 11.61
N SER A 35 10.84 -4.98 11.43
CA SER A 35 11.50 -4.77 10.14
C SER A 35 10.70 -5.51 9.06
N GLU A 36 10.74 -5.01 7.82
CA GLU A 36 10.08 -5.65 6.69
C GLU A 36 10.45 -7.13 6.58
N GLU A 37 11.74 -7.44 6.75
CA GLU A 37 12.24 -8.82 6.74
C GLU A 37 11.60 -9.69 7.83
N MET A 38 11.40 -9.15 9.04
CA MET A 38 10.75 -9.87 10.14
C MET A 38 9.25 -10.06 9.86
N LEU A 39 8.60 -9.08 9.23
CA LEU A 39 7.17 -9.16 8.91
C LEU A 39 6.87 -10.30 7.93
N PHE A 40 7.67 -10.45 6.89
CA PHE A 40 7.43 -11.44 5.82
C PHE A 40 8.15 -12.78 6.04
N ASN A 41 8.59 -13.08 7.26
CA ASN A 41 9.23 -14.36 7.60
C ASN A 41 8.26 -15.54 7.61
N ASP A 42 6.99 -15.29 7.77
CA ASP A 42 5.94 -16.31 7.77
C ASP A 42 4.66 -15.82 7.09
N ARG A 43 3.72 -16.73 6.86
CA ARG A 43 2.42 -16.45 6.25
C ARG A 43 1.60 -15.42 7.04
N GLU A 44 1.68 -15.42 8.37
CA GLU A 44 0.91 -14.51 9.22
C GLU A 44 1.32 -13.06 8.97
N GLY A 45 2.58 -12.81 8.67
CA GLY A 45 3.07 -11.48 8.29
C GLY A 45 2.41 -10.94 7.03
N PHE A 46 2.19 -11.78 6.01
CA PHE A 46 1.43 -11.37 4.80
C PHE A 46 -0.02 -11.01 5.12
N VAL A 47 -0.68 -11.78 6.00
CA VAL A 47 -2.03 -11.45 6.47
C VAL A 47 -2.05 -10.09 7.16
N LYS A 48 -1.08 -9.83 8.05
CA LYS A 48 -0.94 -8.55 8.76
C LYS A 48 -0.70 -7.39 7.80
N ALA A 49 0.16 -7.58 6.81
CA ALA A 49 0.44 -6.57 5.78
C ALA A 49 -0.82 -6.23 4.97
N LEU A 50 -1.56 -7.23 4.47
CA LEU A 50 -2.82 -7.01 3.77
C LEU A 50 -3.87 -6.35 4.66
N ASN A 51 -4.01 -6.78 5.92
CA ASN A 51 -4.91 -6.13 6.88
C ASN A 51 -4.53 -4.67 7.10
N GLY A 52 -3.22 -4.37 7.16
CA GLY A 52 -2.70 -3.00 7.21
C GLY A 52 -3.17 -2.16 6.03
N VAL A 53 -3.11 -2.71 4.81
CA VAL A 53 -3.62 -2.02 3.61
C VAL A 53 -5.11 -1.68 3.76
N TYR A 54 -5.96 -2.61 4.22
CA TYR A 54 -7.39 -2.33 4.41
C TYR A 54 -7.65 -1.30 5.53
N ILE A 55 -6.84 -1.29 6.58
CA ILE A 55 -6.92 -0.26 7.64
C ILE A 55 -6.60 1.11 7.05
N GLU A 56 -5.54 1.21 6.24
CA GLU A 56 -5.13 2.45 5.59
C GLU A 56 -6.17 2.93 4.56
N LEU A 57 -6.81 2.01 3.82
CA LEU A 57 -7.92 2.34 2.93
C LEU A 57 -9.11 2.95 3.66
N ASN A 58 -9.35 2.56 4.91
CA ASN A 58 -10.48 3.06 5.72
C ASN A 58 -10.18 4.39 6.44
N THR A 59 -9.10 5.08 6.09
CA THR A 59 -8.81 6.42 6.62
C THR A 59 -9.67 7.49 5.93
N ASN A 60 -9.80 8.65 6.58
CA ASN A 60 -10.62 9.76 6.05
C ASN A 60 -10.11 10.30 4.72
N GLU A 61 -8.83 10.20 4.45
CA GLU A 61 -8.18 10.63 3.21
C GLU A 61 -8.62 9.79 2.03
N LEU A 62 -8.94 8.50 2.27
CA LEU A 62 -9.34 7.54 1.24
C LEU A 62 -10.82 7.14 1.38
N TYR A 63 -11.13 5.85 1.41
CA TYR A 63 -12.49 5.33 1.34
C TYR A 63 -13.27 5.48 2.66
N GLY A 64 -12.61 5.79 3.78
CA GLY A 64 -13.31 6.11 5.02
C GLY A 64 -14.19 7.37 4.92
N ARG A 65 -13.86 8.29 3.99
CA ARG A 65 -14.68 9.49 3.74
C ARG A 65 -14.48 10.10 2.35
N ASN A 66 -13.26 10.54 1.98
CA ASN A 66 -13.06 11.48 0.87
C ASN A 66 -13.28 10.84 -0.51
N LEU A 67 -12.91 9.57 -0.70
CA LEU A 67 -13.14 8.79 -1.92
C LEU A 67 -14.52 8.11 -1.97
N THR A 68 -15.40 8.41 -1.03
CA THR A 68 -16.77 7.89 -0.96
C THR A 68 -17.74 9.04 -0.66
N ALA A 69 -18.46 8.96 0.44
CA ALA A 69 -19.51 9.90 0.85
C ALA A 69 -19.01 11.32 1.24
N GLY A 70 -17.72 11.61 1.11
CA GLY A 70 -17.13 12.91 1.43
C GLY A 70 -16.96 13.81 0.21
N ALA A 71 -15.72 14.23 -0.06
CA ALA A 71 -15.41 15.17 -1.13
C ALA A 71 -15.87 14.68 -2.51
N LEU A 72 -15.69 13.39 -2.82
CA LEU A 72 -16.01 12.81 -4.13
C LEU A 72 -17.50 12.90 -4.45
N ASP A 73 -18.38 12.53 -3.51
CA ASP A 73 -19.84 12.58 -3.71
C ASP A 73 -20.36 14.02 -3.81
N VAL A 74 -19.75 14.95 -3.06
CA VAL A 74 -20.08 16.38 -3.17
C VAL A 74 -19.67 16.92 -4.55
N MET A 75 -18.47 16.59 -5.03
CA MET A 75 -17.99 16.93 -6.37
C MET A 75 -18.87 16.30 -7.45
N GLY A 76 -19.31 15.05 -7.23
CA GLY A 76 -20.25 14.35 -8.09
C GLY A 76 -21.70 14.87 -8.04
N GLN A 77 -21.98 15.90 -7.22
CA GLN A 77 -23.31 16.52 -7.07
C GLN A 77 -24.40 15.55 -6.56
N TYR A 78 -24.00 14.47 -5.85
CA TYR A 78 -24.97 13.54 -5.25
C TYR A 78 -25.76 14.18 -4.11
N TYR A 79 -25.18 15.17 -3.44
CA TYR A 79 -25.85 16.03 -2.45
C TYR A 79 -25.23 17.44 -2.47
N SER A 80 -26.01 18.44 -2.02
CA SER A 80 -25.59 19.82 -1.96
C SER A 80 -25.20 20.22 -0.54
N VAL A 81 -24.20 21.09 -0.43
CA VAL A 81 -23.76 21.69 0.84
C VAL A 81 -24.20 23.16 0.85
N ALA A 82 -25.21 23.47 1.64
CA ALA A 82 -25.80 24.81 1.67
C ALA A 82 -25.01 25.84 2.51
N SER A 83 -24.30 25.39 3.55
CA SER A 83 -23.58 26.27 4.46
C SER A 83 -22.18 26.58 3.96
N SER A 84 -21.85 27.84 3.78
CA SER A 84 -20.51 28.28 3.41
C SER A 84 -19.43 28.01 4.45
N SER A 85 -19.81 27.69 5.68
CA SER A 85 -18.89 27.29 6.75
C SER A 85 -18.59 25.77 6.78
N HIS A 86 -19.27 24.99 5.93
CA HIS A 86 -19.04 23.55 5.85
C HIS A 86 -17.76 23.23 5.09
N ALA A 87 -16.98 22.28 5.57
CA ALA A 87 -15.68 21.89 4.99
C ALA A 87 -15.75 21.50 3.49
N PHE A 88 -16.89 21.02 3.01
CA PHE A 88 -17.07 20.62 1.61
C PHE A 88 -17.84 21.64 0.75
N TYR A 89 -18.10 22.84 1.25
CA TYR A 89 -18.86 23.85 0.51
C TYR A 89 -18.22 24.18 -0.85
N ASN A 90 -16.91 24.45 -0.86
CA ASN A 90 -16.18 24.81 -2.08
C ASN A 90 -16.12 23.67 -3.09
N TYR A 91 -16.08 22.41 -2.63
CA TYR A 91 -16.08 21.23 -3.53
C TYR A 91 -17.42 21.09 -4.26
N GLY A 92 -18.54 21.42 -3.61
CA GLY A 92 -19.85 21.45 -4.25
C GLY A 92 -19.97 22.54 -5.32
N GLY A 93 -19.23 23.64 -5.15
CA GLY A 93 -19.10 24.71 -6.14
C GLY A 93 -18.00 24.48 -7.18
N LEU A 94 -17.31 23.34 -7.16
CA LEU A 94 -16.15 23.02 -8.02
C LEU A 94 -15.02 24.06 -7.90
N VAL A 95 -14.84 24.63 -6.71
CA VAL A 95 -13.79 25.62 -6.37
C VAL A 95 -12.67 24.94 -5.62
N TYR A 96 -11.49 24.79 -6.25
CA TYR A 96 -10.35 24.04 -5.71
C TYR A 96 -9.10 24.88 -5.49
N THR A 97 -9.23 26.22 -5.48
CA THR A 97 -8.08 27.13 -5.45
C THR A 97 -7.59 27.48 -4.06
N GLY A 98 -8.36 27.19 -3.01
CA GLY A 98 -8.01 27.45 -1.62
C GLY A 98 -6.92 26.50 -1.10
N ASN A 99 -6.28 26.89 0.02
CA ASN A 99 -5.24 26.05 0.63
C ASN A 99 -5.79 24.75 1.21
N ASP A 100 -7.00 24.79 1.78
CA ASP A 100 -7.64 23.62 2.37
C ASP A 100 -8.03 22.59 1.30
N GLU A 101 -8.53 23.07 0.14
CA GLU A 101 -8.87 22.22 -1.00
C GLU A 101 -7.61 21.56 -1.57
N LYS A 102 -6.54 22.33 -1.78
CA LYS A 102 -5.25 21.79 -2.24
C LYS A 102 -4.70 20.77 -1.27
N ALA A 103 -4.69 21.06 0.04
CA ALA A 103 -4.21 20.15 1.07
C ALA A 103 -5.03 18.85 1.09
N LEU A 104 -6.33 18.89 0.86
CA LEU A 104 -7.14 17.67 0.79
C LEU A 104 -6.72 16.78 -0.37
N PHE A 105 -6.57 17.34 -1.58
CA PHE A 105 -6.13 16.57 -2.76
C PHE A 105 -4.69 16.05 -2.60
N ASP A 106 -3.78 16.86 -2.04
CA ASP A 106 -2.40 16.46 -1.74
C ASP A 106 -2.36 15.29 -0.76
N ASN A 107 -3.18 15.34 0.30
CA ASN A 107 -3.27 14.25 1.28
C ASN A 107 -3.87 12.98 0.67
N MET A 108 -4.90 13.10 -0.17
CA MET A 108 -5.46 11.95 -0.91
C MET A 108 -4.41 11.30 -1.81
N TRP A 109 -3.68 12.11 -2.58
CA TRP A 109 -2.60 11.65 -3.45
C TRP A 109 -1.50 10.92 -2.65
N GLN A 110 -0.93 11.59 -1.65
CA GLN A 110 0.15 11.03 -0.85
C GLN A 110 -0.26 9.73 -0.15
N LYS A 111 -1.47 9.71 0.43
CA LYS A 111 -1.99 8.53 1.13
C LYS A 111 -2.23 7.38 0.17
N CYS A 112 -2.79 7.64 -1.00
CA CYS A 112 -3.06 6.61 -2.00
C CYS A 112 -1.75 5.98 -2.51
N TYR A 113 -0.74 6.77 -2.86
CA TYR A 113 0.54 6.24 -3.32
C TYR A 113 1.34 5.55 -2.20
N ALA A 114 1.17 5.96 -0.94
CA ALA A 114 1.72 5.21 0.19
C ALA A 114 1.09 3.80 0.30
N VAL A 115 -0.21 3.68 0.10
CA VAL A 115 -0.89 2.36 0.11
C VAL A 115 -0.51 1.54 -1.13
N ILE A 116 -0.33 2.16 -2.30
CA ILE A 116 0.20 1.50 -3.50
C ILE A 116 1.60 0.92 -3.23
N ALA A 117 2.47 1.67 -2.55
CA ALA A 117 3.79 1.17 -2.16
C ALA A 117 3.69 -0.06 -1.24
N CYS A 118 2.77 -0.06 -0.27
CA CYS A 118 2.51 -1.25 0.55
C CYS A 118 2.05 -2.45 -0.30
N CYS A 119 1.19 -2.23 -1.30
CA CYS A 119 0.78 -3.29 -2.22
C CYS A 119 1.96 -3.82 -3.03
N ASN A 120 2.85 -2.95 -3.52
CA ASN A 120 4.06 -3.34 -4.25
C ASN A 120 4.98 -4.20 -3.39
N THR A 121 5.21 -3.80 -2.12
CA THR A 121 5.99 -4.60 -1.18
C THR A 121 5.38 -6.01 -1.00
N ILE A 122 4.06 -6.11 -0.81
CA ILE A 122 3.40 -7.41 -0.67
C ILE A 122 3.59 -8.26 -1.93
N ILE A 123 3.43 -7.67 -3.14
CA ILE A 123 3.59 -8.37 -4.42
C ILE A 123 5.01 -8.90 -4.56
N GLU A 124 6.02 -8.06 -4.31
CA GLU A 124 7.43 -8.41 -4.35
C GLU A 124 7.77 -9.54 -3.37
N LYS A 125 7.34 -9.39 -2.09
CA LYS A 125 7.56 -10.41 -1.06
C LYS A 125 6.83 -11.72 -1.34
N CYS A 126 5.68 -11.70 -2.00
CA CYS A 126 5.05 -12.94 -2.47
C CYS A 126 5.97 -13.71 -3.44
N ASP A 127 6.66 -13.01 -4.34
CA ASP A 127 7.58 -13.64 -5.29
C ASP A 127 8.87 -14.14 -4.62
N GLU A 128 9.41 -13.39 -3.66
CA GLU A 128 10.64 -13.73 -2.94
C GLU A 128 10.45 -14.85 -1.92
N ARG A 129 9.27 -14.94 -1.29
CA ARG A 129 9.01 -15.81 -0.15
C ARG A 129 7.91 -16.83 -0.41
N GLN A 130 7.93 -17.45 -1.59
CA GLN A 130 6.99 -18.56 -1.91
C GLN A 130 7.14 -19.77 -0.96
N ASP A 131 8.31 -19.91 -0.33
CA ASP A 131 8.61 -20.95 0.66
C ASP A 131 7.66 -20.91 1.86
N VAL A 132 7.19 -19.73 2.27
CA VAL A 132 6.27 -19.56 3.40
C VAL A 132 4.79 -19.41 2.95
N LEU A 133 4.51 -19.49 1.65
CA LEU A 133 3.18 -19.34 1.07
C LEU A 133 2.70 -20.61 0.33
N PRO A 134 2.59 -21.76 1.03
CA PRO A 134 2.21 -23.02 0.38
C PRO A 134 0.76 -23.01 -0.10
N GLY A 135 0.45 -23.84 -1.11
CA GLY A 135 -0.90 -24.06 -1.59
C GLY A 135 -1.53 -22.80 -2.21
N VAL A 136 -2.67 -22.39 -1.69
CA VAL A 136 -3.45 -21.27 -2.24
C VAL A 136 -2.93 -19.88 -1.83
N TYR A 137 -2.08 -19.78 -0.82
CA TYR A 137 -1.74 -18.50 -0.20
C TYR A 137 -0.96 -17.55 -1.11
N TYR A 138 -0.04 -18.06 -1.91
CA TYR A 138 0.68 -17.24 -2.88
C TYR A 138 -0.27 -16.53 -3.85
N GLY A 139 -1.13 -17.29 -4.51
CA GLY A 139 -2.09 -16.75 -5.47
C GLY A 139 -3.11 -15.82 -4.81
N LEU A 140 -3.55 -16.17 -3.60
CA LEU A 140 -4.51 -15.38 -2.85
C LEU A 140 -3.95 -14.00 -2.48
N TYR A 141 -2.79 -13.93 -1.84
CA TYR A 141 -2.23 -12.65 -1.36
C TYR A 141 -1.72 -11.79 -2.50
N LYS A 142 -1.01 -12.38 -3.46
CA LYS A 142 -0.52 -11.65 -4.63
C LYS A 142 -1.67 -11.15 -5.50
N GLY A 143 -2.68 -11.99 -5.73
CA GLY A 143 -3.86 -11.60 -6.51
C GLY A 143 -4.63 -10.46 -5.85
N GLU A 144 -4.83 -10.51 -4.55
CA GLU A 144 -5.51 -9.44 -3.81
C GLU A 144 -4.70 -8.13 -3.81
N ALA A 145 -3.37 -8.20 -3.61
CA ALA A 145 -2.51 -7.01 -3.64
C ALA A 145 -2.45 -6.35 -5.04
N LEU A 146 -2.40 -7.15 -6.12
CA LEU A 146 -2.49 -6.65 -7.49
C LEU A 146 -3.82 -5.95 -7.77
N ALA A 147 -4.94 -6.53 -7.32
CA ALA A 147 -6.26 -5.93 -7.48
C ALA A 147 -6.38 -4.60 -6.71
N LEU A 148 -5.86 -4.54 -5.48
CA LEU A 148 -5.81 -3.32 -4.68
C LEU A 148 -4.98 -2.23 -5.37
N ARG A 149 -3.80 -2.57 -5.90
CA ARG A 149 -2.95 -1.66 -6.66
C ARG A 149 -3.66 -1.10 -7.88
N ALA A 150 -4.31 -1.96 -8.65
CA ALA A 150 -5.06 -1.58 -9.84
C ALA A 150 -6.23 -0.64 -9.50
N MET A 151 -7.02 -0.96 -8.48
CA MET A 151 -8.15 -0.14 -8.01
C MET A 151 -7.67 1.26 -7.61
N LEU A 152 -6.60 1.34 -6.83
CA LEU A 152 -6.05 2.62 -6.37
C LEU A 152 -5.54 3.49 -7.52
N HIS A 153 -4.82 2.91 -8.48
CA HIS A 153 -4.37 3.66 -9.66
C HIS A 153 -5.55 4.11 -10.54
N LEU A 154 -6.60 3.29 -10.66
CA LEU A 154 -7.80 3.69 -11.39
C LEU A 154 -8.48 4.90 -10.73
N ASP A 155 -8.57 4.92 -9.40
CA ASP A 155 -9.15 6.06 -8.69
C ASP A 155 -8.28 7.31 -8.80
N MET A 156 -6.94 7.16 -8.78
CA MET A 156 -6.04 8.29 -9.06
C MET A 156 -6.20 8.81 -10.49
N LEU A 157 -6.36 7.91 -11.47
CA LEU A 157 -6.63 8.31 -12.85
C LEU A 157 -7.96 9.06 -12.97
N ARG A 158 -9.03 8.60 -12.30
CA ARG A 158 -10.35 9.25 -12.30
C ARG A 158 -10.34 10.62 -11.65
N LEU A 159 -9.49 10.84 -10.62
CA LEU A 159 -9.41 12.11 -9.90
C LEU A 159 -8.46 13.13 -10.55
N PHE A 160 -7.33 12.67 -11.03
CA PHE A 160 -6.22 13.52 -11.47
C PHE A 160 -5.91 13.41 -12.96
N GLY A 161 -6.49 12.43 -13.64
CA GLY A 161 -6.34 12.27 -15.07
C GLY A 161 -7.29 13.19 -15.89
N PRO A 162 -7.07 13.25 -17.20
CA PRO A 162 -7.98 13.96 -18.10
C PRO A 162 -9.31 13.21 -18.24
N VAL A 163 -10.32 13.90 -18.74
CA VAL A 163 -11.51 13.23 -19.27
C VAL A 163 -11.06 12.30 -20.42
N TYR A 164 -11.39 11.02 -20.31
CA TYR A 164 -10.91 10.02 -21.28
C TYR A 164 -11.68 10.13 -22.59
N ASP A 165 -11.07 10.72 -23.60
CA ASP A 165 -11.57 10.81 -24.97
C ASP A 165 -10.44 10.69 -26.00
N GLU A 166 -10.76 10.68 -27.28
CA GLU A 166 -9.77 10.50 -28.36
C GLU A 166 -8.69 11.60 -28.41
N THR A 167 -8.95 12.77 -27.84
CA THR A 167 -8.02 13.91 -27.86
C THR A 167 -7.11 13.96 -26.65
N SER A 168 -7.58 13.49 -25.51
CA SER A 168 -6.90 13.60 -24.21
C SER A 168 -6.34 12.31 -23.65
N LYS A 169 -6.77 11.14 -24.16
CA LYS A 169 -6.32 9.83 -23.66
C LYS A 169 -4.80 9.60 -23.70
N THR A 170 -4.09 10.29 -24.61
CA THR A 170 -2.64 10.23 -24.77
C THR A 170 -1.89 11.27 -23.92
N ALA A 171 -2.59 12.16 -23.22
CA ALA A 171 -1.97 13.14 -22.33
C ALA A 171 -1.38 12.45 -21.09
N GLU A 172 -0.13 12.81 -20.77
CA GLU A 172 0.51 12.37 -19.53
C GLU A 172 -0.24 12.93 -18.30
N CYS A 173 -0.51 12.07 -17.31
CA CYS A 173 -1.35 12.48 -16.19
C CYS A 173 -0.88 11.96 -14.83
N ILE A 174 -0.74 10.65 -14.65
CA ILE A 174 -0.33 10.04 -13.37
C ILE A 174 0.75 8.97 -13.59
N PRO A 175 1.60 8.68 -12.60
CA PRO A 175 2.49 7.53 -12.67
C PRO A 175 1.71 6.23 -12.37
N TYR A 176 2.13 5.11 -12.99
CA TYR A 176 1.73 3.76 -12.58
C TYR A 176 2.91 3.09 -11.88
N VAL A 177 2.87 3.06 -10.54
CA VAL A 177 4.00 2.63 -9.70
C VAL A 177 3.88 1.13 -9.40
N THR A 178 4.87 0.34 -9.86
CA THR A 178 4.87 -1.12 -9.74
C THR A 178 6.03 -1.70 -8.92
N ASN A 179 6.93 -0.84 -8.44
CA ASN A 179 8.10 -1.24 -7.68
C ASN A 179 8.17 -0.52 -6.33
N THR A 180 9.11 -0.92 -5.49
CA THR A 180 9.38 -0.35 -4.18
C THR A 180 10.56 0.64 -4.20
N ASP A 181 11.17 0.86 -5.35
CA ASP A 181 12.32 1.74 -5.51
C ASP A 181 11.95 3.20 -5.22
N ALA A 182 12.88 3.92 -4.56
CA ALA A 182 12.71 5.34 -4.24
C ALA A 182 12.92 6.27 -5.46
N GLN A 183 12.85 5.74 -6.69
CA GLN A 183 13.01 6.53 -7.90
C GLN A 183 11.69 7.20 -8.32
N ILE A 184 11.81 8.38 -8.92
CA ILE A 184 10.66 9.09 -9.46
C ILE A 184 10.12 8.31 -10.67
N SER A 185 8.88 7.83 -10.55
CA SER A 185 8.17 7.20 -11.66
C SER A 185 7.68 8.25 -12.65
N PRO A 186 7.83 8.03 -13.97
CA PRO A 186 7.36 8.97 -14.98
C PRO A 186 5.82 9.04 -14.98
N LEU A 187 5.30 10.19 -15.38
CA LEU A 187 3.88 10.31 -15.72
C LEU A 187 3.60 9.50 -16.98
N LEU A 188 2.50 8.80 -16.99
CA LEU A 188 2.02 8.01 -18.12
C LEU A 188 0.72 8.60 -18.67
N SER A 189 0.41 8.30 -19.91
CA SER A 189 -0.87 8.68 -20.50
C SER A 189 -2.03 7.88 -19.90
N ALA A 190 -3.22 8.45 -19.92
CA ALA A 190 -4.42 7.79 -19.41
C ALA A 190 -4.66 6.40 -20.05
N GLU A 191 -4.37 6.26 -21.34
CA GLU A 191 -4.48 4.99 -22.08
C GLU A 191 -3.50 3.93 -21.51
N VAL A 192 -2.24 4.29 -21.30
CA VAL A 192 -1.22 3.37 -20.74
C VAL A 192 -1.51 3.01 -19.29
N VAL A 193 -2.02 3.96 -18.50
CA VAL A 193 -2.46 3.67 -17.12
C VAL A 193 -3.60 2.66 -17.12
N LEU A 194 -4.62 2.84 -17.99
CA LEU A 194 -5.73 1.89 -18.10
C LEU A 194 -5.29 0.50 -18.57
N GLU A 195 -4.37 0.44 -19.53
CA GLU A 195 -3.78 -0.85 -19.96
C GLU A 195 -3.07 -1.56 -18.81
N SER A 196 -2.32 -0.80 -17.99
CA SER A 196 -1.64 -1.32 -16.80
C SER A 196 -2.62 -1.81 -15.74
N VAL A 197 -3.68 -1.05 -15.47
CA VAL A 197 -4.78 -1.44 -14.57
C VAL A 197 -5.41 -2.76 -15.04
N ILE A 198 -5.76 -2.86 -16.32
CA ILE A 198 -6.35 -4.09 -16.89
C ILE A 198 -5.37 -5.26 -16.81
N GLY A 199 -4.09 -5.02 -17.03
CA GLY A 199 -3.02 -6.02 -16.90
C GLY A 199 -2.95 -6.60 -15.49
N ASP A 200 -2.93 -5.75 -14.48
CA ASP A 200 -2.93 -6.16 -13.08
C ASP A 200 -4.22 -6.92 -12.70
N LEU A 201 -5.38 -6.40 -13.10
CA LEU A 201 -6.67 -7.07 -12.83
C LEU A 201 -6.76 -8.45 -13.49
N LYS A 202 -6.29 -8.61 -14.72
CA LYS A 202 -6.24 -9.91 -15.40
C LYS A 202 -5.31 -10.89 -14.67
N THR A 203 -4.14 -10.42 -14.23
CA THR A 203 -3.20 -11.24 -13.47
C THR A 203 -3.80 -11.63 -12.12
N ALA A 204 -4.38 -10.67 -11.41
CA ALA A 204 -5.08 -10.90 -10.15
C ALA A 204 -6.22 -11.93 -10.31
N LEU A 205 -7.04 -11.77 -11.34
CA LEU A 205 -8.16 -12.67 -11.62
C LEU A 205 -7.70 -14.11 -11.87
N ASN A 206 -6.62 -14.30 -12.64
CA ASN A 206 -6.04 -15.61 -12.90
C ASN A 206 -5.53 -16.28 -11.62
N LEU A 207 -4.82 -15.52 -10.77
CA LEU A 207 -4.34 -16.01 -9.49
C LEU A 207 -5.49 -16.37 -8.53
N LEU A 208 -6.47 -15.49 -8.38
CA LEU A 208 -7.62 -15.70 -7.51
C LEU A 208 -8.53 -16.81 -7.96
N LYS A 209 -8.63 -17.06 -9.27
CA LYS A 209 -9.40 -18.18 -9.82
C LYS A 209 -8.98 -19.53 -9.25
N GLU A 210 -7.67 -19.71 -9.04
CA GLU A 210 -7.10 -20.96 -8.53
C GLU A 210 -6.92 -20.95 -6.99
N SER A 211 -7.07 -19.79 -6.35
CA SER A 211 -6.65 -19.61 -4.96
C SER A 211 -7.74 -19.08 -4.01
N ASP A 212 -8.77 -18.44 -4.54
CA ASP A 212 -9.78 -17.80 -3.67
C ASP A 212 -10.84 -18.80 -3.22
N PRO A 213 -10.94 -19.11 -1.92
CA PRO A 213 -11.92 -20.07 -1.39
C PRO A 213 -13.36 -19.60 -1.56
N VAL A 214 -13.61 -18.35 -1.93
CA VAL A 214 -14.98 -17.90 -2.25
C VAL A 214 -15.62 -18.70 -3.39
N LEU A 215 -14.80 -19.27 -4.27
CA LEU A 215 -15.25 -20.09 -5.41
C LEU A 215 -15.65 -21.51 -5.04
N THR A 216 -15.02 -22.09 -4.01
CA THR A 216 -15.23 -23.48 -3.58
C THR A 216 -16.10 -23.58 -2.33
N ASP A 217 -15.84 -22.70 -1.37
CA ASP A 217 -16.45 -22.76 -0.03
C ASP A 217 -17.54 -21.70 0.16
N GLY A 218 -17.68 -20.79 -0.80
CA GLY A 218 -18.56 -19.64 -0.68
C GLY A 218 -18.09 -18.65 0.41
N VAL A 219 -19.04 -17.96 1.04
CA VAL A 219 -18.75 -17.04 2.12
C VAL A 219 -18.52 -17.81 3.42
N ARG A 220 -17.30 -17.73 3.95
CA ARG A 220 -16.92 -18.35 5.23
C ARG A 220 -16.81 -17.28 6.29
N ASN A 221 -17.52 -17.46 7.38
CA ASN A 221 -17.49 -16.58 8.56
C ASN A 221 -16.89 -17.28 9.80
N GLU A 222 -16.27 -18.44 9.60
CA GLU A 222 -15.69 -19.23 10.67
C GLU A 222 -14.22 -18.86 10.89
N GLY A 223 -13.84 -18.72 12.11
CA GLY A 223 -12.48 -18.43 12.54
C GLY A 223 -12.45 -17.33 13.60
N ASN A 224 -11.97 -17.69 14.78
CA ASN A 224 -11.90 -16.79 15.93
C ASN A 224 -10.53 -16.13 16.08
N SER A 225 -9.56 -16.40 15.19
CA SER A 225 -8.23 -15.83 15.26
C SER A 225 -7.97 -14.89 14.08
N ILE A 226 -7.37 -13.75 14.39
CA ILE A 226 -6.98 -12.74 13.39
C ILE A 226 -6.00 -13.34 12.37
N GLY A 227 -5.21 -14.34 12.73
CA GLY A 227 -4.22 -14.98 11.87
C GLY A 227 -4.79 -15.85 10.74
N ASP A 228 -5.96 -16.47 10.93
CA ASP A 228 -6.56 -17.39 9.95
C ASP A 228 -7.62 -16.72 9.05
N ASN A 229 -7.84 -15.42 9.19
CA ASN A 229 -8.90 -14.71 8.48
C ASN A 229 -8.63 -14.48 6.98
N ALA A 230 -7.47 -14.83 6.46
CA ALA A 230 -7.18 -14.67 5.03
C ALA A 230 -8.11 -15.50 4.14
N LEU A 231 -8.53 -16.68 4.59
CA LEU A 231 -9.46 -17.57 3.89
C LEU A 231 -10.92 -17.34 4.28
N ASN A 232 -11.15 -16.58 5.37
CA ASN A 232 -12.48 -16.26 5.86
C ASN A 232 -12.84 -14.82 5.49
N TYR A 233 -14.12 -14.46 5.62
CA TYR A 233 -14.61 -13.10 5.41
C TYR A 233 -14.24 -12.50 4.05
N ARG A 234 -14.10 -13.35 3.03
CA ARG A 234 -13.70 -12.92 1.68
C ARG A 234 -14.67 -11.91 1.06
N GLN A 235 -15.92 -11.84 1.51
CA GLN A 235 -16.90 -10.84 1.10
C GLN A 235 -16.52 -9.40 1.45
N PHE A 236 -15.62 -9.19 2.40
CA PHE A 236 -15.14 -7.86 2.80
C PHE A 236 -13.79 -7.48 2.16
N ARG A 237 -13.32 -8.28 1.20
CA ARG A 237 -12.04 -8.10 0.52
C ARG A 237 -12.23 -8.08 -0.99
N LEU A 238 -11.20 -7.65 -1.72
CA LEU A 238 -11.14 -7.81 -3.18
C LEU A 238 -10.98 -9.30 -3.52
N ASN A 239 -12.09 -10.02 -3.45
CA ASN A 239 -12.17 -11.43 -3.82
C ASN A 239 -12.31 -11.61 -5.34
N TYR A 240 -12.31 -12.86 -5.80
CA TYR A 240 -12.45 -13.19 -7.22
C TYR A 240 -13.61 -12.46 -7.91
N TYR A 241 -14.78 -12.40 -7.28
CA TYR A 241 -15.97 -11.78 -7.90
C TYR A 241 -15.86 -10.26 -7.96
N ALA A 242 -15.29 -9.62 -6.92
CA ALA A 242 -15.05 -8.19 -6.90
C ALA A 242 -14.04 -7.78 -7.98
N VAL A 243 -12.98 -8.57 -8.17
CA VAL A 243 -11.98 -8.31 -9.23
C VAL A 243 -12.56 -8.55 -10.62
N LYS A 244 -13.46 -9.49 -10.77
CA LYS A 244 -14.12 -9.81 -12.06
C LYS A 244 -15.10 -8.73 -12.48
N ALA A 245 -15.81 -8.10 -11.55
CA ALA A 245 -16.78 -7.04 -11.81
C ALA A 245 -16.13 -5.76 -12.33
#